data_2d981c565b09f5d897336f2b67915d32
#
_entry.id   2d981c565b09f5d897336f2b67915d32
#
_cell.length_a   1.000
_cell.length_b   1.000
_cell.length_c   1.000
_cell.angle_alpha   90.00
_cell.angle_beta   90.00
_cell.angle_gamma   90.00
#
_symmetry.space_group_name_H-M   'P 1'
#
loop_
_entity.id
_entity.type
_entity.pdbx_description
1 polymer ?
#
loop_
_entity_poly.entity_id
_entity_poly.type
_entity_poly.pdbx_seq_one_letter_code
_entity_poly.pdbx_strand_id
1 'polypeptide(L)'
;MAYGIVHYFPGGTKEQYEASIAAAHPARDRLPDGQIFHAAGPSEGGWTVVAVHDSKESWDRFRDGILMPRMQEGIEGGFPTPPQETAFDVYNMQP
;
A
#
# COMPACT_ATOMS: atom_id res chain seq x y z
N MET A 1 -15.98 4.94 -8.88
CA MET A 1 -15.18 3.94 -9.58
C MET A 1 -14.02 3.54 -8.68
N ALA A 2 -13.79 2.25 -8.56
CA ALA A 2 -12.67 1.76 -7.75
C ALA A 2 -11.33 2.25 -8.32
N TYR A 3 -10.36 2.39 -7.44
CA TYR A 3 -9.06 2.95 -7.78
C TYR A 3 -7.96 1.99 -7.35
N GLY A 4 -7.10 1.61 -8.27
CA GLY A 4 -6.03 0.65 -8.02
C GLY A 4 -4.69 1.33 -7.87
N ILE A 5 -3.87 0.81 -6.95
CA ILE A 5 -2.53 1.32 -6.70
C ILE A 5 -1.57 0.13 -6.70
N VAL A 6 -0.49 0.26 -7.46
CA VAL A 6 0.60 -0.70 -7.46
C VAL A 6 1.84 0.02 -6.98
N HIS A 7 2.44 -0.49 -5.92
CA HIS A 7 3.71 0.01 -5.39
C HIS A 7 4.79 -1.04 -5.58
N TYR A 8 5.89 -0.65 -6.20
CA TYR A 8 7.07 -1.49 -6.30
C TYR A 8 8.20 -0.87 -5.48
N PHE A 9 8.78 -1.67 -4.58
CA PHE A 9 9.89 -1.25 -3.73
C PHE A 9 11.15 -1.99 -4.18
N PRO A 10 12.04 -1.33 -4.95
CA PRO A 10 13.30 -1.96 -5.33
C PRO A 10 14.10 -2.37 -4.09
N GLY A 11 14.58 -3.61 -4.08
CA GLY A 11 15.31 -4.14 -2.93
C GLY A 11 14.46 -4.41 -1.70
N GLY A 12 13.14 -4.26 -1.80
CA GLY A 12 12.24 -4.45 -0.66
C GLY A 12 12.20 -5.89 -0.18
N THR A 13 11.91 -6.07 1.12
CA THR A 13 11.89 -7.37 1.77
C THR A 13 10.59 -7.61 2.51
N LYS A 14 10.32 -8.88 2.82
CA LYS A 14 9.16 -9.27 3.62
C LYS A 14 9.15 -8.57 4.97
N GLU A 15 10.28 -8.49 5.63
CA GLU A 15 10.41 -7.89 6.94
C GLU A 15 10.07 -6.39 6.89
N GLN A 16 10.55 -5.70 5.86
CA GLN A 16 10.23 -4.29 5.66
C GLN A 16 8.74 -4.08 5.39
N TYR A 17 8.15 -4.98 4.61
CA TYR A 17 6.71 -4.92 4.34
C TYR A 17 5.90 -5.12 5.62
N GLU A 18 6.24 -6.12 6.43
CA GLU A 18 5.51 -6.40 7.67
C GLU A 18 5.58 -5.22 8.64
N ALA A 19 6.75 -4.60 8.77
CA ALA A 19 6.90 -3.40 9.61
C ALA A 19 6.04 -2.24 9.09
N SER A 20 6.00 -2.05 7.78
CA SER A 20 5.23 -0.97 7.16
C SER A 20 3.72 -1.19 7.32
N ILE A 21 3.24 -2.43 7.16
CA ILE A 21 1.84 -2.76 7.33
C ILE A 21 1.41 -2.57 8.80
N ALA A 22 2.24 -2.98 9.74
CA ALA A 22 1.93 -2.80 11.15
C ALA A 22 1.75 -1.33 11.52
N ALA A 23 2.48 -0.43 10.85
CA ALA A 23 2.38 1.01 11.10
C ALA A 23 1.20 1.66 10.38
N ALA A 24 0.80 1.14 9.21
CA ALA A 24 -0.17 1.81 8.33
C ALA A 24 -1.59 1.23 8.40
N HIS A 25 -1.74 -0.04 8.77
CA HIS A 25 -3.05 -0.67 8.86
C HIS A 25 -3.58 -0.63 10.28
N PRO A 26 -4.91 -0.46 10.47
CA PRO A 26 -5.49 -0.34 11.82
C PRO A 26 -5.44 -1.64 12.61
N ALA A 27 -5.50 -2.79 11.92
CA ALA A 27 -5.43 -4.10 12.54
C ALA A 27 -4.87 -5.09 11.53
N ARG A 28 -4.30 -6.19 12.04
CA ARG A 28 -3.65 -7.20 11.21
C ARG A 28 -4.59 -7.85 10.21
N ASP A 29 -5.85 -8.03 10.61
CA ASP A 29 -6.87 -8.73 9.85
C ASP A 29 -7.89 -7.79 9.21
N ARG A 30 -7.62 -6.47 9.23
CA ARG A 30 -8.57 -5.50 8.73
C ARG A 30 -7.87 -4.45 7.87
N LEU A 31 -8.44 -4.21 6.68
CA LEU A 31 -7.95 -3.19 5.79
C LEU A 31 -8.34 -1.79 6.26
N PRO A 32 -7.58 -0.76 5.87
CA PRO A 32 -8.01 0.62 6.11
C PRO A 32 -9.38 0.91 5.48
N ASP A 33 -10.08 1.89 6.03
CA ASP A 33 -11.38 2.29 5.50
C ASP A 33 -11.28 2.61 4.01
N GLY A 34 -12.19 2.03 3.23
CA GLY A 34 -12.24 2.22 1.79
C GLY A 34 -11.35 1.31 0.98
N GLN A 35 -10.38 0.65 1.59
CA GLN A 35 -9.57 -0.33 0.88
C GLN A 35 -10.33 -1.66 0.80
N ILE A 36 -10.54 -2.17 -0.40
CA ILE A 36 -11.37 -3.35 -0.64
C ILE A 36 -10.58 -4.57 -1.09
N PHE A 37 -9.30 -4.40 -1.39
CA PHE A 37 -8.42 -5.49 -1.80
C PHE A 37 -6.99 -5.12 -1.49
N HIS A 38 -6.20 -6.10 -1.07
CA HIS A 38 -4.78 -5.92 -0.78
C HIS A 38 -4.05 -7.24 -1.04
N ALA A 39 -2.98 -7.17 -1.82
CA ALA A 39 -2.12 -8.31 -2.04
C ALA A 39 -0.67 -7.82 -2.10
N ALA A 40 0.26 -8.64 -1.65
CA ALA A 40 1.66 -8.26 -1.64
C ALA A 40 2.53 -9.50 -1.70
N GLY A 41 3.72 -9.34 -2.25
CA GLY A 41 4.67 -10.44 -2.31
C GLY A 41 6.00 -10.05 -2.94
N PRO A 42 6.99 -10.95 -2.86
CA PRO A 42 8.26 -10.71 -3.52
C PRO A 42 8.08 -10.70 -5.04
N SER A 43 8.79 -9.81 -5.68
CA SER A 43 8.79 -9.68 -7.12
C SER A 43 10.23 -9.46 -7.58
N GLU A 44 10.46 -9.50 -8.90
CA GLU A 44 11.83 -9.41 -9.42
C GLU A 44 12.52 -8.16 -8.89
N GLY A 45 13.60 -8.35 -8.18
CA GLY A 45 14.43 -7.26 -7.66
C GLY A 45 13.87 -6.53 -6.45
N GLY A 46 12.75 -6.99 -5.86
CA GLY A 46 12.18 -6.28 -4.72
C GLY A 46 10.86 -6.84 -4.23
N TRP A 47 9.94 -5.93 -3.93
CA TRP A 47 8.64 -6.26 -3.32
C TRP A 47 7.52 -5.45 -3.98
N THR A 48 6.42 -6.11 -4.29
CA THR A 48 5.26 -5.46 -4.93
C THR A 48 4.04 -5.52 -4.02
N VAL A 49 3.34 -4.41 -3.93
CA VAL A 49 2.06 -4.31 -3.20
C VAL A 49 0.99 -3.83 -4.16
N VAL A 50 -0.15 -4.50 -4.14
CA VAL A 50 -1.32 -4.09 -4.93
C VAL A 50 -2.46 -3.82 -3.96
N ALA A 51 -3.06 -2.64 -4.06
CA ALA A 51 -4.21 -2.27 -3.26
C ALA A 51 -5.29 -1.70 -4.15
N VAL A 52 -6.55 -1.95 -3.80
CA VAL A 52 -7.69 -1.34 -4.50
C VAL A 52 -8.55 -0.66 -3.46
N HIS A 53 -8.89 0.60 -3.72
CA HIS A 53 -9.80 1.39 -2.90
C HIS A 53 -11.14 1.53 -3.62
N ASP A 54 -12.20 1.78 -2.86
CA ASP A 54 -13.53 1.95 -3.44
C ASP A 54 -13.64 3.21 -4.31
N SER A 55 -12.75 4.17 -4.10
CA SER A 55 -12.68 5.40 -4.89
C SER A 55 -11.30 6.03 -4.80
N LYS A 56 -11.01 6.95 -5.72
CA LYS A 56 -9.78 7.74 -5.67
C LYS A 56 -9.75 8.60 -4.39
N GLU A 57 -10.89 9.15 -4.00
CA GLU A 57 -10.99 9.98 -2.80
C GLU A 57 -10.65 9.18 -1.55
N SER A 58 -11.06 7.92 -1.47
CA SER A 58 -10.71 7.03 -0.37
C SER A 58 -9.19 6.81 -0.31
N TRP A 59 -8.55 6.58 -1.46
CA TRP A 59 -7.09 6.46 -1.52
C TRP A 59 -6.42 7.75 -1.08
N ASP A 60 -6.88 8.89 -1.58
CA ASP A 60 -6.29 10.19 -1.21
C ASP A 60 -6.38 10.41 0.30
N ARG A 61 -7.51 10.08 0.93
CA ARG A 61 -7.66 10.21 2.40
C ARG A 61 -6.70 9.30 3.15
N PHE A 62 -6.56 8.05 2.72
CA PHE A 62 -5.64 7.12 3.35
C PHE A 62 -4.20 7.57 3.19
N ARG A 63 -3.81 7.94 1.97
CA ARG A 63 -2.45 8.39 1.69
C ARG A 63 -2.10 9.61 2.53
N ASP A 64 -2.95 10.63 2.50
CA ASP A 64 -2.65 11.91 3.12
C ASP A 64 -2.85 11.88 4.65
N GLY A 65 -3.80 11.09 5.14
CA GLY A 65 -4.14 11.05 6.55
C GLY A 65 -3.39 10.01 7.36
N ILE A 66 -2.91 8.95 6.75
CA ILE A 66 -2.27 7.83 7.46
C ILE A 66 -0.91 7.51 6.85
N LEU A 67 -0.86 7.17 5.57
CA LEU A 67 0.35 6.62 4.95
C LEU A 67 1.49 7.63 4.92
N MET A 68 1.26 8.80 4.36
CA MET A 68 2.32 9.83 4.24
C MET A 68 2.83 10.31 5.59
N PRO A 69 1.96 10.60 6.59
CA PRO A 69 2.45 10.96 7.91
C PRO A 69 3.32 9.89 8.55
N ARG A 70 2.95 8.61 8.43
CA ARG A 70 3.76 7.52 8.95
C ARG A 70 5.11 7.44 8.26
N MET A 71 5.13 7.59 6.93
CA MET A 71 6.36 7.53 6.16
C MET A 71 7.27 8.72 6.46
N GLN A 72 6.72 9.91 6.68
CA GLN A 72 7.49 11.10 7.03
C GLN A 72 8.12 10.99 8.42
N GLU A 73 7.43 10.36 9.35
CA GLU A 73 7.99 10.09 10.68
C GLU A 73 9.08 9.03 10.64
N GLY A 74 9.07 8.20 9.61
CA GLY A 74 9.93 7.04 9.50
C GLY A 74 9.34 5.83 10.19
N ILE A 75 9.34 4.69 9.51
CA ILE A 75 8.86 3.43 10.05
C ILE A 75 10.08 2.57 10.35
N GLU A 76 10.34 2.33 11.63
CA GLU A 76 11.48 1.51 12.02
C GLU A 76 11.37 0.11 11.42
N GLY A 77 12.39 -0.29 10.66
CA GLY A 77 12.40 -1.57 9.97
C GLY A 77 11.58 -1.60 8.68
N GLY A 78 10.89 -0.51 8.33
CA GLY A 78 10.10 -0.41 7.12
C GLY A 78 10.92 -0.14 5.88
N PHE A 79 10.23 0.10 4.76
CA PHE A 79 10.92 0.39 3.50
C PHE A 79 11.71 1.70 3.61
N PRO A 80 13.01 1.69 3.26
CA PRO A 80 13.85 2.87 3.44
C PRO A 80 13.66 3.94 2.38
N THR A 81 13.02 3.60 1.25
CA THR A 81 12.81 4.52 0.13
C THR A 81 11.36 4.50 -0.31
N PRO A 82 10.88 5.59 -0.95
CA PRO A 82 9.54 5.59 -1.51
C PRO A 82 9.38 4.55 -2.62
N PRO A 83 8.17 4.04 -2.84
CA PRO A 83 7.93 3.09 -3.92
C PRO A 83 7.83 3.78 -5.27
N GLN A 84 7.99 2.99 -6.31
CA GLN A 84 7.55 3.36 -7.65
C GLN A 84 6.05 3.09 -7.71
N GLU A 85 5.26 4.09 -8.05
CA GLU A 85 3.81 3.99 -7.98
C GLU A 85 3.19 3.99 -9.37
N THR A 86 2.25 3.09 -9.58
CA THR A 86 1.33 3.11 -10.71
C THR A 86 -0.09 3.13 -10.15
N ALA A 87 -0.87 4.13 -10.52
CA ALA A 87 -2.25 4.27 -10.08
C ALA A 87 -3.16 4.28 -11.29
N PHE A 88 -4.35 3.70 -11.16
CA PHE A 88 -5.26 3.58 -12.30
C PHE A 88 -6.71 3.44 -11.83
N ASP A 89 -7.64 3.87 -12.69
CA ASP A 89 -9.05 3.60 -12.49
C ASP A 89 -9.33 2.13 -12.82
N VAL A 90 -10.02 1.45 -11.93
CA VAL A 90 -10.34 0.04 -12.12
C VAL A 90 -11.56 -0.07 -13.03
N TYR A 91 -11.36 -0.60 -14.23
CA TYR A 91 -12.43 -0.84 -15.17
C TYR A 91 -13.14 -2.17 -14.89
N ASN A 92 -12.37 -3.19 -14.56
CA ASN A 92 -12.88 -4.54 -14.32
C ASN A 92 -12.10 -5.16 -13.17
N MET A 93 -12.82 -5.69 -12.19
CA MET A 93 -12.21 -6.42 -11.08
C MET A 93 -13.02 -7.67 -10.83
N GLN A 94 -12.38 -8.82 -10.95
CA GLN A 94 -13.01 -10.13 -10.74
C GLN A 94 -12.30 -10.84 -9.60
N PRO A 95 -13.05 -11.62 -8.77
CA PRO A 95 -12.41 -12.38 -7.69
C PRO A 95 -11.56 -13.53 -8.19
#